data_6d9a71aca3d1101f02dcdecf58fa47f0
#
_entry.id   6d9a71aca3d1101f02dcdecf58fa47f0
#
_cell.length_a   1.000
_cell.length_b   1.000
_cell.length_c   1.000
_cell.angle_alpha   90.00
_cell.angle_beta   90.00
_cell.angle_gamma   90.00
#
_symmetry.space_group_name_H-M   'P 1'
#
loop_
_entity.id
_entity.type
_entity.pdbx_description
1 polymer ?
#
loop_
_entity_poly.entity_id
_entity_poly.type
_entity_poly.pdbx_seq_one_letter_code
_entity_poly.pdbx_strand_id
1 'polypeptide(L)'
;TGTTVDYGAAHAPEYAHARYGATYDKPLFEGWSADKKINLVGHSFGGATIRLFLDILADGSAQEQAAAKADGTEVSPFFQGGKADWVYSLTTLAAPHNGTTFLECCGDMTQFAAEVSTTMAKLLGISDFKGVYDFQLEQFGFYRKDGETVLEALDRVLHSDFLSHNDNVFRDLTIDRALELNDDIELQPNVYYFSYAGDKTRQSALTGERTSAADMTPLFVPFANQMCSYYNQTTAGGFQIDKSWAPNDGLVNTVSALYPTNSAGKCLTKSGQTGYIQRDGYSNVSYQPGVWNVMPVRHYDHGNFIAGMPVPNLSSQSTTALRQFYLSLMGNLSHVTSAPTTPDQPAGLPFTDVAESRWSYSYIKEMYDAGVINGMTATTFAPAANVTRAQFVTMIARLADADVSGYASGPFADVPAGSWYAPYVNWAAANGIVNGTSATTFDPNTTISRQDMAVMLYNYTQ
;
A
#
# COMPACT_ATOMS: atom_id res chain seq x y z
N THR A 1 -2.56 11.52 22.01
CA THR A 1 -2.65 12.85 22.62
C THR A 1 -2.35 12.85 24.13
N GLY A 2 -1.94 11.72 24.75
CA GLY A 2 -1.77 11.62 26.20
C GLY A 2 -3.11 11.62 26.95
N THR A 3 -4.13 10.97 26.37
CA THR A 3 -5.49 10.93 26.92
C THR A 3 -6.04 9.52 26.85
N THR A 4 -7.14 9.30 27.57
CA THR A 4 -7.96 8.09 27.45
C THR A 4 -8.68 8.08 26.12
N VAL A 5 -8.69 6.94 25.43
CA VAL A 5 -9.48 6.74 24.22
C VAL A 5 -10.95 6.86 24.56
N ASP A 6 -11.69 7.68 23.83
CA ASP A 6 -13.15 7.83 23.94
C ASP A 6 -13.78 7.30 22.64
N TYR A 7 -14.49 6.19 22.75
CA TYR A 7 -15.16 5.53 21.63
C TYR A 7 -16.47 6.21 21.23
N GLY A 8 -16.92 7.18 22.00
CA GLY A 8 -18.10 7.96 21.71
C GLY A 8 -19.23 7.79 22.74
N ALA A 9 -19.95 8.89 22.98
CA ALA A 9 -21.07 8.93 23.90
C ALA A 9 -22.33 8.29 23.31
N ALA A 10 -22.50 8.38 21.98
CA ALA A 10 -23.60 7.76 21.26
C ALA A 10 -23.26 6.32 20.86
N HIS A 11 -22.07 6.12 20.28
CA HIS A 11 -21.63 4.83 19.73
C HIS A 11 -21.56 3.73 20.81
N ALA A 12 -20.92 3.99 21.93
CA ALA A 12 -20.72 2.97 22.95
C ALA A 12 -22.02 2.39 23.52
N PRO A 13 -23.07 3.17 23.86
CA PRO A 13 -24.38 2.63 24.26
C PRO A 13 -25.12 1.92 23.11
N GLU A 14 -25.01 2.41 21.88
CA GLU A 14 -25.66 1.82 20.70
C GLU A 14 -25.17 0.39 20.47
N TYR A 15 -23.85 0.17 20.64
CA TYR A 15 -23.21 -1.13 20.40
C TYR A 15 -22.88 -1.90 21.69
N ALA A 16 -23.37 -1.45 22.84
CA ALA A 16 -23.30 -2.11 24.15
C ALA A 16 -21.87 -2.44 24.61
N HIS A 17 -20.92 -1.53 24.41
CA HIS A 17 -19.54 -1.66 24.89
C HIS A 17 -19.10 -0.47 25.77
N ALA A 18 -17.91 -0.56 26.36
CA ALA A 18 -17.37 0.50 27.20
C ALA A 18 -17.05 1.76 26.35
N ARG A 19 -17.45 2.95 26.84
CA ARG A 19 -17.15 4.22 26.18
C ARG A 19 -15.65 4.55 26.20
N TYR A 20 -14.98 4.25 27.30
CA TYR A 20 -13.57 4.61 27.48
C TYR A 20 -12.67 3.39 27.39
N GLY A 21 -11.64 3.50 26.57
CA GLY A 21 -10.61 2.47 26.36
C GLY A 21 -9.31 2.77 27.11
N ALA A 22 -8.20 2.37 26.54
CA ALA A 22 -6.87 2.56 27.12
C ALA A 22 -6.48 4.03 27.26
N THR A 23 -5.69 4.32 28.30
CA THR A 23 -5.08 5.65 28.51
C THR A 23 -3.63 5.62 28.07
N TYR A 24 -3.22 6.58 27.24
CA TYR A 24 -1.87 6.75 26.77
C TYR A 24 -1.26 8.03 27.36
N ASP A 25 -0.17 7.90 28.09
CA ASP A 25 0.51 9.03 28.75
C ASP A 25 1.19 9.99 27.78
N LYS A 26 1.57 9.51 26.62
CA LYS A 26 2.26 10.27 25.57
C LYS A 26 1.66 10.02 24.19
N PRO A 27 1.55 11.08 23.36
CA PRO A 27 1.15 10.90 21.96
C PRO A 27 2.25 10.22 21.16
N LEU A 28 1.87 9.44 20.13
CA LEU A 28 2.83 8.88 19.16
C LEU A 28 3.54 9.98 18.36
N PHE A 29 2.86 11.09 18.11
CA PHE A 29 3.38 12.23 17.36
C PHE A 29 3.03 13.53 18.08
N GLU A 30 4.04 14.10 18.76
CA GLU A 30 3.88 15.29 19.58
C GLU A 30 3.70 16.54 18.72
N GLY A 31 2.68 17.35 19.05
CA GLY A 31 2.37 18.59 18.36
C GLY A 31 1.69 18.42 17.00
N TRP A 32 1.04 17.29 16.75
CA TRP A 32 0.23 17.09 15.54
C TRP A 32 -0.84 18.18 15.41
N SER A 33 -0.82 18.89 14.28
CA SER A 33 -1.65 20.06 14.02
C SER A 33 -1.67 20.40 12.52
N ALA A 34 -2.35 21.47 12.14
CA ALA A 34 -2.33 22.04 10.79
C ALA A 34 -0.92 22.44 10.31
N ASP A 35 -0.06 22.86 11.25
CA ASP A 35 1.33 23.24 10.95
C ASP A 35 2.28 22.01 10.96
N LYS A 36 1.84 20.91 11.53
CA LYS A 36 2.62 19.68 11.67
C LYS A 36 1.79 18.48 11.27
N LYS A 37 1.51 18.39 9.97
CA LYS A 37 0.63 17.40 9.35
C LYS A 37 1.29 16.03 9.24
N ILE A 38 0.46 14.99 9.04
CA ILE A 38 0.89 13.60 8.80
C ILE A 38 0.40 13.09 7.45
N ASN A 39 1.03 12.02 6.95
CA ASN A 39 0.49 11.17 5.90
C ASN A 39 -0.12 9.93 6.53
N LEU A 40 -1.31 9.53 6.07
CA LEU A 40 -1.98 8.30 6.47
C LEU A 40 -1.74 7.23 5.41
N VAL A 41 -1.29 6.06 5.82
CA VAL A 41 -1.12 4.90 4.92
C VAL A 41 -1.83 3.70 5.56
N GLY A 42 -2.78 3.11 4.84
CA GLY A 42 -3.55 1.96 5.33
C GLY A 42 -3.56 0.82 4.32
N HIS A 43 -3.26 -0.40 4.78
CA HIS A 43 -3.37 -1.61 4.01
C HIS A 43 -4.66 -2.35 4.34
N SER A 44 -5.30 -2.95 3.34
CA SER A 44 -6.50 -3.75 3.52
C SER A 44 -7.62 -2.95 4.22
N PHE A 45 -8.27 -3.52 5.21
CA PHE A 45 -9.26 -2.82 6.05
C PHE A 45 -8.71 -1.53 6.68
N GLY A 46 -7.41 -1.47 7.02
CA GLY A 46 -6.79 -0.25 7.51
C GLY A 46 -6.93 0.94 6.54
N GLY A 47 -7.05 0.68 5.23
CA GLY A 47 -7.34 1.72 4.24
C GLY A 47 -8.77 2.28 4.36
N ALA A 48 -9.77 1.44 4.64
CA ALA A 48 -11.13 1.88 4.94
C ALA A 48 -11.18 2.65 6.28
N THR A 49 -10.50 2.13 7.29
CA THR A 49 -10.39 2.75 8.63
C THR A 49 -9.83 4.18 8.57
N ILE A 50 -8.72 4.41 7.84
CA ILE A 50 -8.14 5.76 7.77
C ILE A 50 -9.01 6.74 6.97
N ARG A 51 -9.88 6.25 6.07
CA ARG A 51 -10.88 7.09 5.38
C ARG A 51 -11.92 7.60 6.36
N LEU A 52 -12.55 6.71 7.13
CA LEU A 52 -13.52 7.09 8.16
C LEU A 52 -12.84 7.97 9.24
N PHE A 53 -11.61 7.64 9.64
CA PHE A 53 -10.83 8.45 10.56
C PHE A 53 -10.65 9.88 10.06
N LEU A 54 -10.27 10.07 8.78
CA LEU A 54 -10.12 11.40 8.18
C LEU A 54 -11.44 12.15 8.11
N ASP A 55 -12.52 11.48 7.77
CA ASP A 55 -13.86 12.06 7.68
C ASP A 55 -14.32 12.60 9.04
N ILE A 56 -14.26 11.78 10.09
CA ILE A 56 -14.58 12.20 11.47
C ILE A 56 -13.64 13.33 11.94
N LEU A 57 -12.36 13.26 11.58
CA LEU A 57 -11.39 14.31 11.92
C LEU A 57 -11.72 15.64 11.23
N ALA A 58 -12.24 15.58 10.00
CA ALA A 58 -12.60 16.74 9.19
C ALA A 58 -13.95 17.32 9.56
N ASP A 59 -14.98 16.49 9.59
CA ASP A 59 -16.37 16.92 9.69
C ASP A 59 -16.95 16.70 11.10
N GLY A 60 -16.29 15.88 11.93
CA GLY A 60 -16.73 15.54 13.28
C GLY A 60 -17.86 14.53 13.28
N SER A 61 -18.53 14.40 14.43
CA SER A 61 -19.74 13.60 14.58
C SER A 61 -20.79 14.39 15.34
N ALA A 62 -21.82 14.85 14.64
CA ALA A 62 -22.94 15.57 15.25
C ALA A 62 -23.70 14.71 16.28
N GLN A 63 -23.78 13.40 16.05
CA GLN A 63 -24.41 12.45 16.95
C GLN A 63 -23.64 12.34 18.28
N GLU A 64 -22.31 12.21 18.22
CA GLU A 64 -21.45 12.14 19.40
C GLU A 64 -21.45 13.45 20.19
N GLN A 65 -21.43 14.59 19.48
CA GLN A 65 -21.53 15.90 20.12
C GLN A 65 -22.86 16.09 20.85
N ALA A 66 -23.98 15.67 20.23
CA ALA A 66 -25.30 15.75 20.84
C ALA A 66 -25.44 14.82 22.07
N ALA A 67 -24.93 13.58 21.98
CA ALA A 67 -24.97 12.61 23.07
C ALA A 67 -24.11 13.07 24.25
N ALA A 68 -22.87 13.49 24.02
CA ALA A 68 -22.01 14.00 25.08
C ALA A 68 -22.62 15.23 25.79
N LYS A 69 -23.26 16.13 25.03
CA LYS A 69 -23.99 17.27 25.61
C LYS A 69 -25.18 16.83 26.46
N ALA A 70 -25.92 15.82 26.01
CA ALA A 70 -27.05 15.27 26.78
C ALA A 70 -26.62 14.62 28.09
N ASP A 71 -25.48 13.94 28.09
CA ASP A 71 -24.85 13.28 29.23
C ASP A 71 -24.13 14.27 30.16
N GLY A 72 -23.96 15.53 29.77
CA GLY A 72 -23.17 16.53 30.50
C GLY A 72 -21.67 16.22 30.55
N THR A 73 -21.16 15.48 29.58
CA THR A 73 -19.74 15.10 29.42
C THR A 73 -19.04 15.93 28.32
N GLU A 74 -17.70 15.98 28.37
CA GLU A 74 -16.95 16.63 27.33
C GLU A 74 -16.95 15.78 26.04
N VAL A 75 -17.01 16.46 24.90
CA VAL A 75 -16.86 15.83 23.57
C VAL A 75 -15.37 15.59 23.31
N SER A 76 -15.02 14.35 22.96
CA SER A 76 -13.65 14.07 22.53
C SER A 76 -13.23 15.01 21.40
N PRO A 77 -12.02 15.59 21.45
CA PRO A 77 -11.50 16.43 20.36
C PRO A 77 -11.54 15.76 19.00
N PHE A 78 -11.55 14.44 18.93
CA PHE A 78 -11.68 13.66 17.70
C PHE A 78 -13.03 13.90 17.02
N PHE A 79 -14.12 13.94 17.75
CA PHE A 79 -15.47 14.12 17.23
C PHE A 79 -15.88 15.58 16.98
N GLN A 80 -14.98 16.54 17.24
CA GLN A 80 -15.28 17.96 17.07
C GLN A 80 -15.21 18.44 15.61
N GLY A 81 -14.48 17.72 14.74
CA GLY A 81 -14.24 18.12 13.36
C GLY A 81 -13.25 19.28 13.20
N GLY A 82 -13.20 19.85 12.00
CA GLY A 82 -12.41 21.03 11.65
C GLY A 82 -10.90 20.78 11.54
N LYS A 83 -10.47 19.53 11.35
CA LYS A 83 -9.05 19.13 11.35
C LYS A 83 -8.61 18.43 10.06
N ALA A 84 -9.33 18.61 8.95
CA ALA A 84 -8.95 18.03 7.65
C ALA A 84 -7.53 18.43 7.23
N ASP A 85 -7.13 19.66 7.55
CA ASP A 85 -5.83 20.23 7.23
C ASP A 85 -4.68 19.72 8.12
N TRP A 86 -4.94 18.80 9.07
CA TRP A 86 -3.90 18.11 9.85
C TRP A 86 -3.32 16.91 9.10
N VAL A 87 -3.84 16.60 7.90
CA VAL A 87 -3.42 15.49 7.06
C VAL A 87 -2.96 16.01 5.70
N TYR A 88 -1.79 15.58 5.25
CA TYR A 88 -1.30 15.86 3.89
C TYR A 88 -1.96 14.93 2.87
N SER A 89 -1.91 13.65 3.17
CA SER A 89 -2.38 12.63 2.24
C SER A 89 -2.94 11.41 2.96
N LEU A 90 -3.80 10.71 2.22
CA LEU A 90 -4.35 9.42 2.58
C LEU A 90 -4.05 8.44 1.45
N THR A 91 -3.29 7.39 1.77
CA THR A 91 -2.89 6.35 0.82
C THR A 91 -3.45 5.01 1.23
N THR A 92 -4.10 4.33 0.29
CA THR A 92 -4.63 2.98 0.51
C THR A 92 -3.91 1.95 -0.33
N LEU A 93 -3.60 0.82 0.28
CA LEU A 93 -2.96 -0.34 -0.34
C LEU A 93 -3.94 -1.51 -0.26
N ALA A 94 -4.46 -1.98 -1.39
CA ALA A 94 -5.41 -3.09 -1.46
C ALA A 94 -6.62 -2.91 -0.52
N ALA A 95 -7.16 -1.70 -0.40
CA ALA A 95 -8.26 -1.43 0.51
C ALA A 95 -9.63 -1.77 -0.11
N PRO A 96 -10.52 -2.46 0.62
CA PRO A 96 -11.86 -2.79 0.16
C PRO A 96 -12.79 -1.58 0.29
N HIS A 97 -12.59 -0.55 -0.55
CA HIS A 97 -13.36 0.68 -0.52
C HIS A 97 -14.86 0.48 -0.69
N ASN A 98 -15.24 -0.53 -1.47
CA ASN A 98 -16.62 -0.87 -1.79
C ASN A 98 -16.99 -2.27 -1.27
N GLY A 99 -16.34 -2.72 -0.19
CA GLY A 99 -16.47 -4.07 0.32
C GLY A 99 -15.74 -5.12 -0.52
N THR A 100 -16.04 -6.38 -0.28
CA THR A 100 -15.39 -7.50 -0.98
C THR A 100 -16.34 -8.66 -1.18
N THR A 101 -16.30 -9.27 -2.37
CA THR A 101 -17.03 -10.50 -2.66
C THR A 101 -16.49 -11.71 -1.88
N PHE A 102 -15.33 -11.58 -1.27
CA PHE A 102 -14.76 -12.60 -0.39
C PHE A 102 -15.75 -13.01 0.71
N LEU A 103 -16.42 -12.05 1.34
CA LEU A 103 -17.41 -12.32 2.39
C LEU A 103 -18.69 -12.95 1.85
N GLU A 104 -19.05 -12.64 0.61
CA GLU A 104 -20.26 -13.16 -0.03
C GLU A 104 -20.10 -14.60 -0.51
N CYS A 105 -18.88 -15.00 -0.94
CA CYS A 105 -18.65 -16.30 -1.57
C CYS A 105 -17.95 -17.34 -0.68
N CYS A 106 -17.29 -16.93 0.41
CA CYS A 106 -16.49 -17.85 1.22
C CYS A 106 -17.22 -18.42 2.44
N GLY A 107 -18.52 -18.15 2.61
CA GLY A 107 -19.39 -18.84 3.57
C GLY A 107 -19.22 -18.40 5.02
N ASP A 108 -19.10 -19.33 5.95
CA ASP A 108 -19.10 -19.08 7.39
C ASP A 108 -17.90 -18.23 7.83
N MET A 109 -18.21 -17.00 8.22
CA MET A 109 -17.24 -16.03 8.72
C MET A 109 -16.51 -16.49 9.98
N THR A 110 -17.17 -17.28 10.82
CA THR A 110 -16.58 -17.82 12.04
C THR A 110 -15.46 -18.79 11.69
N GLN A 111 -15.70 -19.67 10.71
CA GLN A 111 -14.70 -20.61 10.24
C GLN A 111 -13.51 -19.88 9.58
N PHE A 112 -13.77 -18.85 8.75
CA PHE A 112 -12.72 -18.05 8.14
C PHE A 112 -11.87 -17.31 9.16
N ALA A 113 -12.50 -16.62 10.11
CA ALA A 113 -11.80 -15.90 11.18
C ALA A 113 -10.94 -16.88 12.01
N ALA A 114 -11.46 -18.08 12.31
CA ALA A 114 -10.72 -19.13 13.00
C ALA A 114 -9.53 -19.66 12.16
N GLU A 115 -9.71 -19.89 10.86
CA GLU A 115 -8.65 -20.36 9.96
C GLU A 115 -7.55 -19.32 9.76
N VAL A 116 -7.92 -18.06 9.53
CA VAL A 116 -6.95 -16.94 9.43
C VAL A 116 -6.20 -16.77 10.73
N SER A 117 -6.91 -16.72 11.85
CA SER A 117 -6.27 -16.55 13.18
C SER A 117 -5.40 -17.72 13.54
N THR A 118 -5.84 -18.95 13.29
CA THR A 118 -5.05 -20.18 13.53
C THR A 118 -3.83 -20.23 12.61
N THR A 119 -3.99 -19.85 11.37
CA THR A 119 -2.91 -19.77 10.40
C THR A 119 -1.91 -18.71 10.83
N MET A 120 -2.36 -17.51 11.17
CA MET A 120 -1.51 -16.42 11.68
C MET A 120 -0.75 -16.87 12.95
N ALA A 121 -1.41 -17.50 13.90
CA ALA A 121 -0.79 -17.99 15.11
C ALA A 121 0.28 -19.06 14.85
N LYS A 122 -0.03 -20.04 13.97
CA LYS A 122 0.93 -21.07 13.56
C LYS A 122 2.13 -20.47 12.82
N LEU A 123 1.89 -19.49 11.98
CA LEU A 123 2.90 -18.84 11.15
C LEU A 123 3.87 -17.98 11.96
N LEU A 124 3.36 -17.32 12.99
CA LEU A 124 4.18 -16.47 13.85
C LEU A 124 4.96 -17.27 14.91
N GLY A 125 4.70 -18.58 15.03
CA GLY A 125 5.35 -19.42 16.04
C GLY A 125 5.14 -18.92 17.47
N ILE A 126 4.09 -18.12 17.69
CA ILE A 126 3.89 -17.34 18.90
C ILE A 126 2.86 -18.06 19.76
N SER A 127 3.33 -18.62 20.87
CA SER A 127 2.46 -19.08 21.95
C SER A 127 1.89 -17.93 22.78
N ASP A 128 2.42 -16.71 22.62
CA ASP A 128 2.00 -15.52 23.35
C ASP A 128 2.08 -14.26 22.48
N PHE A 129 0.92 -13.77 22.00
CA PHE A 129 0.77 -12.59 21.16
C PHE A 129 1.02 -11.25 21.87
N LYS A 130 1.11 -11.22 23.20
CA LYS A 130 1.19 -9.97 24.00
C LYS A 130 2.32 -9.01 23.60
N GLY A 131 3.32 -9.45 22.86
CA GLY A 131 4.43 -8.61 22.42
C GLY A 131 4.31 -8.08 20.98
N VAL A 132 3.30 -8.51 20.18
CA VAL A 132 3.24 -8.23 18.74
C VAL A 132 1.93 -7.56 18.33
N TYR A 133 0.79 -7.95 18.85
CA TYR A 133 -0.51 -7.37 18.51
C TYR A 133 -1.51 -7.53 19.66
N ASP A 134 -2.16 -6.42 20.03
CA ASP A 134 -3.25 -6.36 20.98
C ASP A 134 -4.53 -5.96 20.23
N PHE A 135 -5.50 -6.87 20.19
CA PHE A 135 -6.79 -6.64 19.54
C PHE A 135 -7.70 -5.67 20.31
N GLN A 136 -7.32 -5.31 21.55
CA GLN A 136 -8.07 -4.38 22.42
C GLN A 136 -9.56 -4.71 22.54
N LEU A 137 -9.88 -5.99 22.69
CA LEU A 137 -11.26 -6.47 22.81
C LEU A 137 -11.87 -6.29 24.20
N GLU A 138 -11.12 -5.72 25.14
CA GLU A 138 -11.56 -5.45 26.50
C GLU A 138 -12.78 -4.52 26.57
N GLN A 139 -12.92 -3.62 25.61
CA GLN A 139 -14.10 -2.74 25.49
C GLN A 139 -15.40 -3.52 25.32
N PHE A 140 -15.35 -4.69 24.69
CA PHE A 140 -16.46 -5.63 24.52
C PHE A 140 -16.55 -6.67 25.65
N GLY A 141 -15.76 -6.52 26.73
CA GLY A 141 -15.74 -7.45 27.85
C GLY A 141 -14.93 -8.72 27.63
N PHE A 142 -14.15 -8.80 26.57
CA PHE A 142 -13.31 -9.96 26.25
C PHE A 142 -11.91 -9.81 26.87
N TYR A 143 -11.82 -10.09 28.17
CA TYR A 143 -10.55 -10.15 28.87
C TYR A 143 -9.94 -11.56 28.74
N ARG A 144 -8.63 -11.64 28.49
CA ARG A 144 -7.91 -12.91 28.55
C ARG A 144 -7.91 -13.43 30.01
N LYS A 145 -8.32 -14.68 30.20
CA LYS A 145 -8.36 -15.32 31.51
C LYS A 145 -6.96 -15.78 31.95
N ASP A 146 -6.73 -15.87 33.25
CA ASP A 146 -5.48 -16.38 33.77
C ASP A 146 -5.24 -17.82 33.30
N GLY A 147 -4.07 -18.07 32.70
CA GLY A 147 -3.69 -19.36 32.13
C GLY A 147 -4.26 -19.68 30.75
N GLU A 148 -5.15 -18.84 30.20
CA GLU A 148 -5.71 -19.00 28.85
C GLU A 148 -4.65 -18.64 27.79
N THR A 149 -4.48 -19.48 26.77
CA THR A 149 -3.66 -19.14 25.61
C THR A 149 -4.38 -18.12 24.74
N VAL A 150 -3.65 -17.42 23.84
CA VAL A 150 -4.26 -16.49 22.89
C VAL A 150 -5.23 -17.18 21.96
N LEU A 151 -4.91 -18.41 21.53
CA LEU A 151 -5.79 -19.20 20.67
C LEU A 151 -7.11 -19.55 21.36
N GLU A 152 -7.06 -19.95 22.64
CA GLU A 152 -8.26 -20.25 23.41
C GLU A 152 -9.10 -18.99 23.65
N ALA A 153 -8.44 -17.84 23.95
CA ALA A 153 -9.15 -16.57 24.09
C ALA A 153 -9.84 -16.16 22.78
N LEU A 154 -9.14 -16.29 21.67
CA LEU A 154 -9.66 -15.98 20.33
C LEU A 154 -10.81 -16.92 19.95
N ASP A 155 -10.63 -18.22 20.16
CA ASP A 155 -11.68 -19.22 19.94
C ASP A 155 -12.95 -18.90 20.72
N ARG A 156 -12.81 -18.48 21.98
CA ARG A 156 -13.93 -18.05 22.82
C ARG A 156 -14.64 -16.79 22.27
N VAL A 157 -13.87 -15.84 21.72
CA VAL A 157 -14.44 -14.64 21.07
C VAL A 157 -15.19 -15.03 19.80
N LEU A 158 -14.60 -15.87 18.96
CA LEU A 158 -15.19 -16.32 17.70
C LEU A 158 -16.47 -17.15 17.89
N HIS A 159 -16.60 -17.88 19.01
CA HIS A 159 -17.79 -18.66 19.36
C HIS A 159 -18.79 -17.90 20.27
N SER A 160 -18.51 -16.62 20.55
CA SER A 160 -19.47 -15.75 21.23
C SER A 160 -20.44 -15.10 20.24
N ASP A 161 -21.35 -14.31 20.73
CA ASP A 161 -22.25 -13.49 19.91
C ASP A 161 -21.57 -12.24 19.32
N PHE A 162 -20.25 -12.04 19.57
CA PHE A 162 -19.49 -10.88 19.10
C PHE A 162 -19.59 -10.66 17.59
N LEU A 163 -19.49 -11.73 16.79
CA LEU A 163 -19.61 -11.64 15.33
C LEU A 163 -21.04 -11.33 14.85
N SER A 164 -22.05 -11.51 15.70
CA SER A 164 -23.45 -11.13 15.42
C SER A 164 -23.74 -9.67 15.75
N HIS A 165 -22.86 -8.99 16.50
CA HIS A 165 -22.95 -7.57 16.74
C HIS A 165 -22.73 -6.77 15.47
N ASN A 166 -23.37 -5.63 15.36
CA ASN A 166 -23.25 -4.75 14.21
C ASN A 166 -21.94 -3.94 14.17
N ASP A 167 -21.17 -3.93 15.26
CA ASP A 167 -19.91 -3.22 15.39
C ASP A 167 -18.73 -4.20 15.25
N ASN A 168 -18.52 -4.64 14.04
CA ASN A 168 -17.36 -5.48 13.73
C ASN A 168 -16.92 -5.31 12.25
N VAL A 169 -15.64 -5.57 12.03
CA VAL A 169 -14.96 -5.44 10.73
C VAL A 169 -15.62 -6.23 9.61
N PHE A 170 -16.19 -7.38 9.90
CA PHE A 170 -16.77 -8.25 8.88
C PHE A 170 -18.04 -7.65 8.29
N ARG A 171 -18.85 -6.97 9.11
CA ARG A 171 -20.00 -6.23 8.61
C ARG A 171 -19.58 -5.07 7.70
N ASP A 172 -18.58 -4.29 8.12
CA ASP A 172 -18.12 -3.12 7.36
C ASP A 172 -17.43 -3.48 6.04
N LEU A 173 -16.97 -4.73 5.91
CA LEU A 173 -16.37 -5.28 4.68
C LEU A 173 -17.41 -5.82 3.70
N THR A 174 -18.69 -5.96 4.06
CA THR A 174 -19.74 -6.32 3.10
C THR A 174 -19.91 -5.18 2.09
N ILE A 175 -20.30 -5.54 0.86
CA ILE A 175 -20.49 -4.55 -0.22
C ILE A 175 -21.57 -3.53 0.19
N ASP A 176 -22.71 -4.01 0.68
CA ASP A 176 -23.84 -3.14 1.04
C ASP A 176 -23.44 -2.12 2.12
N ARG A 177 -22.75 -2.57 3.18
CA ARG A 177 -22.33 -1.67 4.26
C ARG A 177 -21.24 -0.70 3.84
N ALA A 178 -20.29 -1.17 3.04
CA ALA A 178 -19.23 -0.29 2.51
C ALA A 178 -19.79 0.83 1.64
N LEU A 179 -20.79 0.54 0.81
CA LEU A 179 -21.48 1.55 -0.02
C LEU A 179 -22.30 2.52 0.83
N GLU A 180 -23.01 2.03 1.87
CA GLU A 180 -23.70 2.87 2.84
C GLU A 180 -22.75 3.84 3.54
N LEU A 181 -21.60 3.37 4.03
CA LEU A 181 -20.56 4.22 4.62
C LEU A 181 -20.00 5.24 3.62
N ASN A 182 -19.87 4.85 2.36
CA ASN A 182 -19.37 5.74 1.31
C ASN A 182 -20.35 6.87 0.94
N ASP A 183 -21.65 6.71 1.22
CA ASP A 183 -22.63 7.78 1.00
C ASP A 183 -22.39 8.97 1.94
N ASP A 184 -21.81 8.74 3.12
CA ASP A 184 -21.57 9.74 4.16
C ASP A 184 -20.13 10.30 4.13
N ILE A 185 -19.15 9.55 3.59
CA ILE A 185 -17.73 9.95 3.60
C ILE A 185 -17.40 10.84 2.40
N GLU A 186 -17.02 12.08 2.66
CA GLU A 186 -16.69 13.07 1.63
C GLU A 186 -15.17 13.25 1.42
N LEU A 187 -14.76 13.59 0.19
CA LEU A 187 -13.37 13.90 -0.13
C LEU A 187 -13.00 15.32 0.36
N GLN A 188 -12.00 15.43 1.20
CA GLN A 188 -11.51 16.72 1.70
C GLN A 188 -10.67 17.43 0.62
N PRO A 189 -10.98 18.70 0.26
CA PRO A 189 -10.43 19.34 -0.94
C PRO A 189 -8.92 19.58 -0.90
N ASN A 190 -8.31 19.64 0.30
CA ASN A 190 -6.89 19.92 0.48
C ASN A 190 -6.06 18.67 0.80
N VAL A 191 -6.67 17.47 0.79
CA VAL A 191 -5.99 16.22 1.08
C VAL A 191 -5.71 15.46 -0.22
N TYR A 192 -4.51 14.92 -0.38
CA TYR A 192 -4.15 14.07 -1.50
C TYR A 192 -4.57 12.62 -1.21
N TYR A 193 -5.32 12.02 -2.11
CA TYR A 193 -5.73 10.62 -1.99
C TYR A 193 -5.00 9.77 -3.01
N PHE A 194 -4.44 8.64 -2.56
CA PHE A 194 -3.78 7.65 -3.41
C PHE A 194 -4.35 6.27 -3.17
N SER A 195 -4.59 5.54 -4.23
CA SER A 195 -4.98 4.12 -4.14
C SER A 195 -4.08 3.23 -4.98
N TYR A 196 -3.67 2.12 -4.39
CA TYR A 196 -2.89 1.07 -5.03
C TYR A 196 -3.70 -0.24 -4.94
N ALA A 197 -4.15 -0.73 -6.10
CA ALA A 197 -4.89 -1.97 -6.21
C ALA A 197 -4.01 -3.12 -6.73
N GLY A 198 -4.29 -4.33 -6.27
CA GLY A 198 -3.70 -5.57 -6.75
C GLY A 198 -4.66 -6.35 -7.68
N ASP A 199 -4.09 -7.04 -8.67
CA ASP A 199 -4.75 -8.12 -9.42
C ASP A 199 -3.71 -9.24 -9.61
N LYS A 200 -3.86 -10.32 -8.88
CA LYS A 200 -3.03 -11.51 -9.01
C LYS A 200 -3.80 -12.66 -9.66
N THR A 201 -4.72 -12.30 -10.55
CA THR A 201 -5.52 -13.26 -11.32
C THR A 201 -5.20 -13.15 -12.81
N ARG A 202 -5.60 -14.15 -13.58
CA ARG A 202 -5.41 -14.17 -15.02
C ARG A 202 -6.66 -14.71 -15.73
N GLN A 203 -6.97 -14.17 -16.88
CA GLN A 203 -8.03 -14.70 -17.73
C GLN A 203 -7.45 -15.65 -18.78
N SER A 204 -8.06 -16.82 -18.90
CA SER A 204 -7.73 -17.78 -19.95
C SER A 204 -8.12 -17.23 -21.32
N ALA A 205 -7.19 -17.20 -22.27
CA ALA A 205 -7.48 -16.80 -23.64
C ALA A 205 -8.38 -17.81 -24.38
N LEU A 206 -8.44 -19.08 -23.92
CA LEU A 206 -9.22 -20.14 -24.55
C LEU A 206 -10.66 -20.19 -24.03
N THR A 207 -10.84 -20.14 -22.69
CA THR A 207 -12.16 -20.31 -22.07
C THR A 207 -12.80 -18.97 -21.67
N GLY A 208 -12.01 -17.90 -21.58
CA GLY A 208 -12.46 -16.62 -21.04
C GLY A 208 -12.69 -16.63 -19.53
N GLU A 209 -12.43 -17.76 -18.85
CA GLU A 209 -12.52 -17.88 -17.40
C GLU A 209 -11.34 -17.22 -16.72
N ARG A 210 -11.57 -16.67 -15.53
CA ARG A 210 -10.53 -16.07 -14.71
C ARG A 210 -10.19 -16.98 -13.53
N THR A 211 -8.90 -17.06 -13.22
CA THR A 211 -8.38 -17.85 -12.09
C THR A 211 -7.19 -17.14 -11.47
N SER A 212 -6.77 -17.60 -10.29
CA SER A 212 -5.51 -17.15 -9.68
C SER A 212 -4.33 -17.31 -10.63
N ALA A 213 -3.37 -16.40 -10.59
CA ALA A 213 -2.09 -16.56 -11.27
C ALA A 213 -1.26 -17.66 -10.60
N ALA A 214 -0.36 -18.28 -11.37
CA ALA A 214 0.46 -19.39 -10.87
C ALA A 214 1.45 -18.96 -9.76
N ASP A 215 1.80 -17.68 -9.72
CA ASP A 215 2.70 -17.06 -8.74
C ASP A 215 1.95 -16.32 -7.61
N MET A 216 0.65 -16.58 -7.43
CA MET A 216 -0.10 -16.12 -6.27
C MET A 216 0.35 -16.89 -5.02
N THR A 217 0.44 -16.22 -3.88
CA THR A 217 0.67 -16.85 -2.58
C THR A 217 -0.33 -17.97 -2.33
N PRO A 218 0.11 -19.20 -2.04
CA PRO A 218 -0.78 -20.38 -1.96
C PRO A 218 -1.97 -20.21 -1.02
N LEU A 219 -1.81 -19.44 0.06
CA LEU A 219 -2.89 -19.14 1.00
C LEU A 219 -4.10 -18.46 0.32
N PHE A 220 -3.85 -17.60 -0.66
CA PHE A 220 -4.91 -16.82 -1.31
C PHE A 220 -5.56 -17.52 -2.51
N VAL A 221 -4.92 -18.56 -3.04
CA VAL A 221 -5.39 -19.26 -4.27
C VAL A 221 -6.84 -19.75 -4.19
N PRO A 222 -7.29 -20.43 -3.12
CA PRO A 222 -8.68 -20.90 -3.03
C PRO A 222 -9.67 -19.74 -3.07
N PHE A 223 -9.41 -18.68 -2.31
CA PHE A 223 -10.27 -17.51 -2.20
C PHE A 223 -10.34 -16.74 -3.52
N ALA A 224 -9.17 -16.50 -4.13
CA ALA A 224 -9.10 -15.84 -5.43
C ALA A 224 -9.96 -16.55 -6.48
N ASN A 225 -9.90 -17.88 -6.54
CA ASN A 225 -10.68 -18.66 -7.51
C ASN A 225 -12.18 -18.59 -7.25
N GLN A 226 -12.61 -18.59 -5.99
CA GLN A 226 -14.01 -18.39 -5.64
C GLN A 226 -14.49 -17.00 -6.04
N MET A 227 -13.75 -15.96 -5.70
CA MET A 227 -14.05 -14.58 -6.06
C MET A 227 -14.06 -14.37 -7.58
N CYS A 228 -13.16 -15.02 -8.35
CA CYS A 228 -13.12 -14.94 -9.80
C CYS A 228 -14.41 -15.44 -10.48
N SER A 229 -15.13 -16.37 -9.85
CA SER A 229 -16.37 -16.96 -10.36
C SER A 229 -17.64 -16.33 -9.78
N TYR A 230 -17.50 -15.49 -8.73
CA TYR A 230 -18.62 -14.89 -8.02
C TYR A 230 -19.04 -13.56 -8.65
N TYR A 231 -19.78 -13.65 -9.74
CA TYR A 231 -20.39 -12.50 -10.42
C TYR A 231 -21.78 -12.88 -10.99
N ASN A 232 -22.52 -11.93 -11.53
CA ASN A 232 -23.93 -12.04 -11.86
C ASN A 232 -24.79 -12.38 -10.62
N GLN A 233 -24.39 -11.88 -9.48
CA GLN A 233 -25.08 -12.01 -8.20
C GLN A 233 -25.62 -10.65 -7.77
N THR A 234 -26.56 -10.67 -6.85
CA THR A 234 -27.13 -9.47 -6.24
C THR A 234 -26.97 -9.58 -4.74
N THR A 235 -26.42 -8.56 -4.09
CA THR A 235 -26.31 -8.52 -2.62
C THR A 235 -27.69 -8.39 -1.98
N ALA A 236 -27.77 -8.56 -0.66
CA ALA A 236 -29.01 -8.38 0.10
C ALA A 236 -29.58 -6.95 -0.02
N GLY A 237 -28.70 -5.92 -0.12
CA GLY A 237 -29.05 -4.53 -0.35
C GLY A 237 -29.39 -4.18 -1.80
N GLY A 238 -29.25 -5.13 -2.73
CA GLY A 238 -29.64 -4.96 -4.13
C GLY A 238 -28.53 -4.54 -5.08
N PHE A 239 -27.27 -4.47 -4.61
CA PHE A 239 -26.13 -4.16 -5.47
C PHE A 239 -25.85 -5.30 -6.45
N GLN A 240 -25.61 -4.97 -7.73
CA GLN A 240 -25.32 -5.93 -8.79
C GLN A 240 -23.81 -6.18 -8.91
N ILE A 241 -23.38 -7.38 -8.58
CA ILE A 241 -22.00 -7.83 -8.73
C ILE A 241 -21.83 -8.31 -10.17
N ASP A 242 -21.23 -7.48 -11.02
CA ASP A 242 -20.96 -7.81 -12.41
C ASP A 242 -19.55 -8.43 -12.60
N LYS A 243 -19.21 -8.72 -13.87
CA LYS A 243 -17.93 -9.37 -14.21
C LYS A 243 -16.70 -8.50 -13.89
N SER A 244 -16.83 -7.19 -13.68
CA SER A 244 -15.72 -6.31 -13.29
C SER A 244 -15.19 -6.62 -11.88
N TRP A 245 -15.97 -7.33 -11.07
CA TRP A 245 -15.59 -7.81 -9.74
C TRP A 245 -14.74 -9.08 -9.74
N ALA A 246 -14.61 -9.77 -10.89
CA ALA A 246 -13.81 -11.00 -10.97
C ALA A 246 -12.30 -10.82 -10.74
N PRO A 247 -11.62 -9.75 -11.24
CA PRO A 247 -10.23 -9.47 -10.87
C PRO A 247 -10.07 -9.22 -9.37
N ASN A 248 -9.06 -9.84 -8.74
CA ASN A 248 -8.84 -9.72 -7.30
C ASN A 248 -7.40 -10.04 -6.91
N ASP A 249 -7.04 -9.69 -5.70
CA ASP A 249 -5.75 -9.97 -5.08
C ASP A 249 -5.77 -11.19 -4.11
N GLY A 250 -6.88 -11.90 -4.08
CA GLY A 250 -7.12 -13.05 -3.21
C GLY A 250 -8.00 -12.76 -1.99
N LEU A 251 -8.18 -11.50 -1.58
CA LEU A 251 -9.09 -11.08 -0.50
C LEU A 251 -9.95 -9.87 -0.89
N VAL A 252 -9.46 -9.00 -1.78
CA VAL A 252 -10.14 -7.78 -2.21
C VAL A 252 -10.27 -7.75 -3.72
N ASN A 253 -11.46 -7.43 -4.22
CA ASN A 253 -11.68 -7.24 -5.65
C ASN A 253 -10.96 -5.99 -6.14
N THR A 254 -10.26 -6.10 -7.26
CA THR A 254 -9.48 -4.99 -7.83
C THR A 254 -10.34 -3.74 -8.01
N VAL A 255 -11.56 -3.87 -8.54
CA VAL A 255 -12.47 -2.75 -8.74
C VAL A 255 -12.79 -2.02 -7.44
N SER A 256 -12.95 -2.76 -6.35
CA SER A 256 -13.18 -2.18 -5.01
C SER A 256 -11.96 -1.42 -4.47
N ALA A 257 -10.74 -1.86 -4.82
CA ALA A 257 -9.51 -1.24 -4.33
C ALA A 257 -9.06 0.00 -5.13
N LEU A 258 -9.71 0.31 -6.25
CA LEU A 258 -9.36 1.48 -7.07
C LEU A 258 -9.75 2.80 -6.40
N TYR A 259 -11.00 2.94 -6.02
CA TYR A 259 -11.55 4.12 -5.34
C TYR A 259 -12.94 3.80 -4.76
N PRO A 260 -13.39 4.56 -3.74
CA PRO A 260 -14.74 4.38 -3.21
C PRO A 260 -15.80 4.87 -4.19
N THR A 261 -16.92 4.17 -4.22
CA THR A 261 -18.14 4.63 -4.88
C THR A 261 -19.28 4.69 -3.87
N ASN A 262 -20.21 5.61 -4.05
CA ASN A 262 -21.44 5.66 -3.28
C ASN A 262 -22.46 4.60 -3.77
N SER A 263 -23.61 4.50 -3.10
CA SER A 263 -24.71 3.58 -3.48
C SER A 263 -25.21 3.78 -4.92
N ALA A 264 -24.99 4.96 -5.51
CA ALA A 264 -25.30 5.24 -6.93
C ALA A 264 -24.16 4.81 -7.88
N GLY A 265 -23.10 4.15 -7.39
CA GLY A 265 -21.96 3.71 -8.19
C GLY A 265 -21.02 4.85 -8.64
N LYS A 266 -21.03 5.99 -7.95
CA LYS A 266 -20.26 7.17 -8.34
C LYS A 266 -19.22 7.53 -7.26
N CYS A 267 -18.04 7.90 -7.71
CA CYS A 267 -17.03 8.58 -6.89
C CYS A 267 -17.11 10.08 -7.20
N LEU A 268 -17.55 10.87 -6.24
CA LEU A 268 -17.78 12.30 -6.42
C LEU A 268 -17.01 13.12 -5.37
N THR A 269 -16.59 14.31 -5.77
CA THR A 269 -16.10 15.35 -4.84
C THR A 269 -17.29 16.03 -4.14
N LYS A 270 -17.02 16.82 -3.09
CA LYS A 270 -18.03 17.69 -2.44
C LYS A 270 -18.79 18.58 -3.42
N SER A 271 -18.19 18.97 -4.54
CA SER A 271 -18.82 19.76 -5.60
C SER A 271 -19.60 18.94 -6.64
N GLY A 272 -19.69 17.62 -6.47
CA GLY A 272 -20.41 16.71 -7.37
C GLY A 272 -19.66 16.37 -8.67
N GLN A 273 -18.38 16.71 -8.77
CA GLN A 273 -17.53 16.36 -9.91
C GLN A 273 -16.92 14.96 -9.73
N THR A 274 -16.34 14.39 -10.80
CA THR A 274 -15.62 13.11 -10.72
C THR A 274 -14.52 13.18 -9.68
N GLY A 275 -14.58 12.28 -8.70
CA GLY A 275 -13.70 12.25 -7.53
C GLY A 275 -12.43 11.42 -7.71
N TYR A 276 -12.06 11.04 -8.95
CA TYR A 276 -10.85 10.26 -9.20
C TYR A 276 -10.19 10.62 -10.53
N ILE A 277 -8.87 10.36 -10.61
CA ILE A 277 -8.06 10.49 -11.82
C ILE A 277 -7.23 9.21 -11.94
N GLN A 278 -7.40 8.50 -13.07
CA GLN A 278 -6.55 7.35 -13.36
C GLN A 278 -5.14 7.84 -13.74
N ARG A 279 -4.12 7.29 -13.08
CA ARG A 279 -2.71 7.59 -13.37
C ARG A 279 -2.11 6.47 -14.21
N ASP A 280 -1.24 6.84 -15.16
CA ASP A 280 -0.50 5.89 -15.99
C ASP A 280 0.80 5.40 -15.33
N GLY A 281 1.17 5.97 -14.19
CA GLY A 281 2.34 5.61 -13.41
C GLY A 281 3.66 6.19 -13.92
N TYR A 282 3.65 6.88 -15.06
CA TYR A 282 4.89 7.31 -15.74
C TYR A 282 4.87 8.79 -16.15
N SER A 283 3.77 9.49 -16.00
CA SER A 283 3.70 10.91 -16.36
C SER A 283 4.10 11.80 -15.19
N ASN A 284 4.88 12.85 -15.46
CA ASN A 284 5.13 14.00 -14.58
C ASN A 284 3.82 14.78 -14.36
N VAL A 285 2.81 14.12 -13.83
CA VAL A 285 1.55 14.75 -13.53
C VAL A 285 1.59 15.23 -12.10
N SER A 286 1.37 16.50 -11.88
CA SER A 286 1.11 17.00 -10.54
C SER A 286 -0.10 16.27 -9.97
N TYR A 287 0.07 15.60 -8.82
CA TYR A 287 -1.04 15.02 -8.11
C TYR A 287 -2.03 16.10 -7.71
N GLN A 288 -3.31 15.77 -7.71
CA GLN A 288 -4.37 16.72 -7.37
C GLN A 288 -4.94 16.36 -5.99
N PRO A 289 -5.06 17.33 -5.08
CA PRO A 289 -5.79 17.14 -3.84
C PRO A 289 -7.30 17.09 -4.10
N GLY A 290 -8.06 16.55 -3.16
CA GLY A 290 -9.52 16.47 -3.24
C GLY A 290 -10.06 15.41 -4.20
N VAL A 291 -9.19 14.61 -4.82
CA VAL A 291 -9.57 13.50 -5.72
C VAL A 291 -8.65 12.30 -5.50
N TRP A 292 -9.17 11.11 -5.76
CA TRP A 292 -8.35 9.89 -5.77
C TRP A 292 -7.41 9.89 -6.97
N ASN A 293 -6.10 9.88 -6.70
CA ASN A 293 -5.07 9.59 -7.67
C ASN A 293 -4.92 8.06 -7.73
N VAL A 294 -5.62 7.43 -8.69
CA VAL A 294 -5.69 5.97 -8.81
C VAL A 294 -4.44 5.48 -9.52
N MET A 295 -3.55 4.83 -8.79
CA MET A 295 -2.28 4.34 -9.31
C MET A 295 -2.50 3.09 -10.18
N PRO A 296 -1.56 2.77 -11.08
CA PRO A 296 -1.66 1.57 -11.92
C PRO A 296 -1.84 0.30 -11.09
N VAL A 297 -2.74 -0.57 -11.52
CA VAL A 297 -2.97 -1.88 -10.88
C VAL A 297 -1.67 -2.69 -10.91
N ARG A 298 -1.30 -3.24 -9.76
CA ARG A 298 -0.11 -4.05 -9.59
C ARG A 298 -0.45 -5.54 -9.76
N HIS A 299 0.48 -6.30 -10.34
CA HIS A 299 0.38 -7.76 -10.34
C HIS A 299 0.75 -8.32 -8.96
N TYR A 300 -0.01 -7.94 -7.94
CA TYR A 300 0.19 -8.23 -6.53
C TYR A 300 -0.98 -9.00 -5.96
N ASP A 301 -0.72 -9.99 -5.11
CA ASP A 301 -1.71 -10.51 -4.19
C ASP A 301 -1.78 -9.63 -2.93
N HIS A 302 -2.74 -9.90 -2.08
CA HIS A 302 -3.03 -9.09 -0.90
C HIS A 302 -1.84 -8.92 0.06
N GLY A 303 -1.01 -9.96 0.19
CA GLY A 303 0.18 -9.93 1.02
C GLY A 303 1.38 -9.22 0.40
N ASN A 304 1.38 -8.99 -0.91
CA ASN A 304 2.53 -8.40 -1.60
C ASN A 304 2.70 -6.90 -1.33
N PHE A 305 1.72 -6.22 -0.76
CA PHE A 305 1.81 -4.81 -0.37
C PHE A 305 2.50 -4.60 0.98
N ILE A 306 2.61 -5.62 1.81
CA ILE A 306 3.25 -5.55 3.12
C ILE A 306 4.50 -6.44 3.13
N ALA A 307 5.49 -6.05 3.93
CA ALA A 307 6.68 -6.87 4.14
C ALA A 307 6.22 -8.23 4.63
N GLY A 308 6.60 -9.25 3.86
CA GLY A 308 6.08 -10.58 3.99
C GLY A 308 5.79 -10.96 5.42
N MET A 309 4.64 -11.54 5.66
CA MET A 309 4.40 -12.24 6.90
C MET A 309 5.65 -13.07 7.20
N PRO A 310 6.11 -13.17 8.45
CA PRO A 310 7.35 -13.87 8.79
C PRO A 310 7.23 -15.38 8.56
N VAL A 311 6.66 -15.76 7.45
CA VAL A 311 6.40 -17.13 7.07
C VAL A 311 7.22 -17.42 5.83
N PRO A 312 8.22 -18.29 5.93
CA PRO A 312 8.92 -18.79 4.78
C PRO A 312 7.91 -19.30 3.75
N ASN A 313 7.99 -18.82 2.50
CA ASN A 313 7.15 -19.19 1.36
C ASN A 313 5.70 -18.64 1.32
N LEU A 314 5.32 -17.63 2.10
CA LEU A 314 4.00 -17.00 2.01
C LEU A 314 3.93 -15.71 1.19
N SER A 315 5.05 -15.14 0.80
CA SER A 315 5.09 -14.01 -0.12
C SER A 315 5.81 -14.41 -1.40
N SER A 316 5.15 -14.25 -2.52
CA SER A 316 5.76 -14.35 -3.86
C SER A 316 6.62 -13.14 -4.19
N GLN A 317 6.63 -12.12 -3.32
CA GLN A 317 7.32 -10.86 -3.55
C GLN A 317 8.75 -10.88 -3.02
N SER A 318 9.71 -10.48 -3.83
CA SER A 318 11.08 -10.29 -3.34
C SER A 318 11.17 -9.05 -2.42
N THR A 319 12.03 -9.12 -1.41
CA THR A 319 12.30 -7.97 -0.52
C THR A 319 12.73 -6.73 -1.29
N THR A 320 13.49 -6.91 -2.37
CA THR A 320 13.93 -5.81 -3.25
C THR A 320 12.75 -5.13 -3.94
N ALA A 321 11.82 -5.89 -4.51
CA ALA A 321 10.66 -5.32 -5.20
C ALA A 321 9.73 -4.59 -4.22
N LEU A 322 9.55 -5.14 -3.02
CA LEU A 322 8.78 -4.49 -1.96
C LEU A 322 9.45 -3.18 -1.50
N ARG A 323 10.78 -3.19 -1.30
CA ARG A 323 11.54 -1.99 -0.96
C ARG A 323 11.38 -0.90 -2.03
N GLN A 324 11.49 -1.26 -3.30
CA GLN A 324 11.31 -0.33 -4.42
C GLN A 324 9.90 0.24 -4.46
N PHE A 325 8.88 -0.59 -4.19
CA PHE A 325 7.51 -0.11 -4.06
C PHE A 325 7.39 0.97 -2.98
N TYR A 326 7.93 0.72 -1.78
CA TYR A 326 7.86 1.69 -0.68
C TYR A 326 8.72 2.94 -0.92
N LEU A 327 9.86 2.83 -1.59
CA LEU A 327 10.65 3.99 -1.99
C LEU A 327 9.88 4.87 -2.98
N SER A 328 9.19 4.27 -3.96
CA SER A 328 8.31 5.01 -4.88
C SER A 328 7.13 5.65 -4.15
N LEU A 329 6.50 4.92 -3.23
CA LEU A 329 5.43 5.44 -2.38
C LEU A 329 5.91 6.65 -1.57
N MET A 330 7.04 6.53 -0.88
CA MET A 330 7.62 7.62 -0.09
C MET A 330 8.02 8.82 -0.96
N GLY A 331 8.49 8.58 -2.18
CA GLY A 331 8.73 9.62 -3.17
C GLY A 331 7.46 10.42 -3.49
N ASN A 332 6.34 9.73 -3.74
CA ASN A 332 5.05 10.38 -3.97
C ASN A 332 4.59 11.20 -2.74
N LEU A 333 4.71 10.62 -1.54
CA LEU A 333 4.35 11.31 -0.29
C LEU A 333 5.24 12.52 -0.02
N SER A 334 6.53 12.41 -0.26
CA SER A 334 7.48 13.53 -0.14
C SER A 334 7.13 14.67 -1.09
N HIS A 335 6.70 14.34 -2.31
CA HIS A 335 6.31 15.33 -3.31
C HIS A 335 5.09 16.17 -2.88
N VAL A 336 4.11 15.58 -2.22
CA VAL A 336 2.91 16.29 -1.76
C VAL A 336 3.07 16.96 -0.40
N THR A 337 4.08 16.59 0.40
CA THR A 337 4.36 17.18 1.71
C THR A 337 5.32 18.36 1.63
N SER A 338 6.07 18.48 0.55
CA SER A 338 6.81 19.70 0.26
C SER A 338 5.78 20.82 0.05
N ALA A 339 5.59 21.69 1.04
CA ALA A 339 4.69 22.82 0.91
C ALA A 339 4.93 23.52 -0.44
N PRO A 340 3.93 24.07 -1.12
CA PRO A 340 4.16 25.02 -2.16
C PRO A 340 4.75 26.29 -1.51
N THR A 341 6.05 26.29 -1.28
CA THR A 341 6.79 27.53 -1.46
C THR A 341 6.50 27.88 -2.91
N THR A 342 5.82 29.04 -3.17
CA THR A 342 5.66 29.67 -4.48
C THR A 342 6.23 28.84 -5.63
N PRO A 343 5.57 28.55 -6.75
CA PRO A 343 5.90 27.49 -7.65
C PRO A 343 7.38 27.52 -8.03
N ASP A 344 8.22 27.00 -7.19
CA ASP A 344 9.50 26.49 -7.59
C ASP A 344 9.14 25.17 -8.28
N GLN A 345 9.03 25.27 -9.58
CA GLN A 345 9.12 24.16 -10.51
C GLN A 345 10.13 23.16 -9.93
N PRO A 346 9.80 21.88 -9.70
CA PRO A 346 10.77 20.89 -9.21
C PRO A 346 11.99 21.08 -10.05
N ALA A 347 13.16 21.29 -9.44
CA ALA A 347 14.39 21.68 -10.13
C ALA A 347 14.53 20.77 -11.35
N GLY A 348 14.44 21.33 -12.55
CA GLY A 348 14.51 20.58 -13.78
C GLY A 348 15.80 19.76 -13.78
N LEU A 349 15.92 18.78 -14.67
CA LEU A 349 17.19 18.09 -14.82
C LEU A 349 18.33 19.12 -14.93
N PRO A 350 19.48 18.89 -14.29
CA PRO A 350 20.61 19.81 -14.39
C PRO A 350 21.22 19.80 -15.82
N PHE A 351 20.70 18.95 -16.69
CA PHE A 351 21.24 18.67 -18.03
C PHE A 351 20.67 19.60 -19.09
N THR A 352 21.49 20.45 -19.65
CA THR A 352 21.10 21.44 -20.67
C THR A 352 20.74 20.80 -22.04
N ASP A 353 21.15 19.55 -22.27
CA ASP A 353 20.91 18.78 -23.49
C ASP A 353 19.68 17.86 -23.43
N VAL A 354 18.89 17.96 -22.32
CA VAL A 354 17.64 17.21 -22.14
C VAL A 354 16.51 18.21 -21.96
N ALA A 355 15.93 18.66 -23.07
CA ALA A 355 14.80 19.58 -23.04
C ALA A 355 13.56 18.93 -22.40
N GLU A 356 12.74 19.69 -21.67
CA GLU A 356 11.51 19.19 -21.04
C GLU A 356 10.51 18.62 -22.05
N SER A 357 10.49 19.15 -23.27
CA SER A 357 9.65 18.64 -24.37
C SER A 357 10.13 17.34 -24.97
N ARG A 358 11.30 16.83 -24.56
CA ARG A 358 11.83 15.57 -25.08
C ARG A 358 11.00 14.40 -24.55
N TRP A 359 10.62 13.45 -25.40
CA TRP A 359 9.82 12.27 -25.02
C TRP A 359 10.44 11.45 -23.87
N SER A 360 11.77 11.48 -23.72
CA SER A 360 12.50 10.75 -22.68
C SER A 360 12.77 11.59 -21.40
N TYR A 361 12.34 12.84 -21.33
CA TYR A 361 12.66 13.74 -20.22
C TYR A 361 12.19 13.18 -18.88
N SER A 362 10.92 12.76 -18.79
CA SER A 362 10.34 12.23 -17.56
C SER A 362 11.05 10.99 -17.06
N TYR A 363 11.40 10.08 -17.96
CA TYR A 363 12.12 8.86 -17.62
C TYR A 363 13.54 9.14 -17.13
N ILE A 364 14.25 10.07 -17.78
CA ILE A 364 15.59 10.49 -17.37
C ILE A 364 15.51 11.16 -16.00
N LYS A 365 14.52 12.04 -15.80
CA LYS A 365 14.33 12.74 -14.52
C LYS A 365 14.06 11.75 -13.38
N GLU A 366 13.15 10.82 -13.58
CA GLU A 366 12.80 9.81 -12.57
C GLU A 366 14.01 8.95 -12.18
N MET A 367 14.77 8.45 -13.17
CA MET A 367 15.95 7.66 -12.92
C MET A 367 17.11 8.47 -12.31
N TYR A 368 17.22 9.76 -12.65
CA TYR A 368 18.17 10.67 -12.06
C TYR A 368 17.82 10.98 -10.60
N ASP A 369 16.56 11.33 -10.33
CA ASP A 369 16.06 11.61 -8.98
C ASP A 369 16.16 10.35 -8.07
N ALA A 370 15.99 9.17 -8.64
CA ALA A 370 16.19 7.89 -7.94
C ALA A 370 17.68 7.53 -7.75
N GLY A 371 18.61 8.33 -8.24
CA GLY A 371 20.05 8.07 -8.13
C GLY A 371 20.57 6.90 -8.97
N VAL A 372 19.73 6.33 -9.85
CA VAL A 372 20.10 5.19 -10.71
C VAL A 372 21.02 5.62 -11.84
N ILE A 373 20.72 6.75 -12.47
CA ILE A 373 21.53 7.32 -13.54
C ILE A 373 22.10 8.69 -13.16
N ASN A 374 23.23 9.03 -13.74
CA ASN A 374 23.85 10.35 -13.64
C ASN A 374 24.14 10.90 -15.03
N GLY A 375 24.40 12.20 -15.14
CA GLY A 375 24.90 12.78 -16.36
C GLY A 375 26.34 12.33 -16.70
N MET A 376 26.73 12.55 -17.94
CA MET A 376 28.13 12.42 -18.38
C MET A 376 29.01 13.52 -17.74
N THR A 377 28.41 14.68 -17.47
CA THR A 377 28.97 15.78 -16.69
C THR A 377 27.90 16.34 -15.76
N ALA A 378 28.22 17.35 -14.95
CA ALA A 378 27.24 18.01 -14.09
C ALA A 378 26.07 18.65 -14.87
N THR A 379 26.25 18.99 -16.14
CA THR A 379 25.25 19.70 -16.96
C THR A 379 24.91 19.03 -18.28
N THR A 380 25.44 17.83 -18.56
CA THR A 380 25.25 17.10 -19.82
C THR A 380 24.90 15.66 -19.53
N PHE A 381 23.80 15.15 -20.11
CA PHE A 381 23.36 13.76 -20.01
C PHE A 381 23.80 12.91 -21.20
N ALA A 382 23.85 13.52 -22.38
CA ALA A 382 24.11 12.88 -23.68
C ALA A 382 23.06 11.79 -24.04
N PRO A 383 21.76 12.16 -24.18
CA PRO A 383 20.66 11.20 -24.28
C PRO A 383 20.68 10.30 -25.53
N ALA A 384 21.50 10.61 -26.53
CA ALA A 384 21.65 9.81 -27.73
C ALA A 384 22.97 9.02 -27.76
N ALA A 385 23.80 9.14 -26.72
CA ALA A 385 25.07 8.42 -26.67
C ALA A 385 24.87 6.94 -26.34
N ASN A 386 25.79 6.12 -26.84
CA ASN A 386 25.83 4.70 -26.49
C ASN A 386 26.30 4.53 -25.03
N VAL A 387 25.77 3.50 -24.36
CA VAL A 387 26.11 3.13 -22.99
C VAL A 387 27.26 2.11 -23.03
N THR A 388 28.26 2.29 -22.15
CA THR A 388 29.31 1.29 -21.97
C THR A 388 28.87 0.17 -21.02
N ARG A 389 29.59 -0.98 -21.09
CA ARG A 389 29.34 -2.11 -20.18
C ARG A 389 29.43 -1.71 -18.73
N ALA A 390 30.44 -0.92 -18.34
CA ALA A 390 30.61 -0.42 -16.98
C ALA A 390 29.48 0.52 -16.56
N GLN A 391 29.04 1.42 -17.43
CA GLN A 391 27.90 2.30 -17.14
C GLN A 391 26.61 1.51 -16.88
N PHE A 392 26.33 0.51 -17.73
CA PHE A 392 25.13 -0.30 -17.58
C PHE A 392 25.12 -1.10 -16.29
N VAL A 393 26.24 -1.74 -15.94
CA VAL A 393 26.39 -2.47 -14.66
C VAL A 393 26.26 -1.53 -13.45
N THR A 394 26.78 -0.32 -13.55
CA THR A 394 26.60 0.70 -12.49
C THR A 394 25.14 1.07 -12.31
N MET A 395 24.37 1.19 -13.39
CA MET A 395 22.93 1.42 -13.32
C MET A 395 22.22 0.25 -12.61
N ILE A 396 22.55 -0.99 -12.93
CA ILE A 396 21.99 -2.18 -12.28
C ILE A 396 22.32 -2.17 -10.78
N ALA A 397 23.56 -1.92 -10.40
CA ALA A 397 23.97 -1.92 -8.99
C ALA A 397 23.27 -0.80 -8.19
N ARG A 398 23.11 0.38 -8.78
CA ARG A 398 22.37 1.48 -8.16
C ARG A 398 20.86 1.19 -8.08
N LEU A 399 20.29 0.59 -9.11
CA LEU A 399 18.90 0.13 -9.10
C LEU A 399 18.66 -0.90 -8.01
N ALA A 400 19.66 -1.75 -7.74
CA ALA A 400 19.67 -2.74 -6.67
C ALA A 400 19.93 -2.11 -5.28
N ASP A 401 20.27 -0.83 -5.21
CA ASP A 401 20.76 -0.15 -4.00
C ASP A 401 21.87 -0.96 -3.32
N ALA A 402 22.81 -1.43 -4.12
CA ALA A 402 23.85 -2.34 -3.68
C ALA A 402 24.87 -1.65 -2.77
N ASP A 403 25.16 -2.23 -1.64
CA ASP A 403 26.35 -1.85 -0.85
C ASP A 403 27.60 -2.39 -1.56
N VAL A 404 28.29 -1.49 -2.26
CA VAL A 404 29.50 -1.81 -3.01
C VAL A 404 30.79 -1.50 -2.25
N SER A 405 30.72 -1.12 -0.98
CA SER A 405 31.85 -0.67 -0.18
C SER A 405 32.94 -1.77 0.01
N GLY A 406 32.52 -3.03 0.02
CA GLY A 406 33.39 -4.20 0.15
C GLY A 406 34.06 -4.68 -1.14
N TYR A 407 33.77 -4.06 -2.31
CA TYR A 407 34.12 -4.59 -3.61
C TYR A 407 35.18 -3.75 -4.35
N ALA A 408 36.20 -3.28 -3.65
CA ALA A 408 37.27 -2.44 -4.22
C ALA A 408 38.13 -3.19 -5.27
N SER A 409 38.21 -4.52 -5.21
CA SER A 409 38.96 -5.36 -6.15
C SER A 409 38.13 -6.58 -6.57
N GLY A 410 38.41 -7.14 -7.74
CA GLY A 410 37.66 -8.27 -8.28
C GLY A 410 38.48 -9.10 -9.27
N PRO A 411 37.82 -9.99 -10.05
CA PRO A 411 38.47 -10.96 -10.89
C PRO A 411 39.06 -10.41 -12.17
N PHE A 412 38.70 -9.18 -12.58
CA PHE A 412 39.03 -8.66 -13.92
C PHE A 412 40.26 -7.73 -13.89
N ALA A 413 41.29 -8.08 -14.61
CA ALA A 413 42.55 -7.34 -14.65
C ALA A 413 42.41 -5.95 -15.32
N ASP A 414 41.42 -5.77 -16.19
CA ASP A 414 41.11 -4.52 -16.88
C ASP A 414 40.10 -3.62 -16.10
N VAL A 415 39.83 -3.97 -14.86
CA VAL A 415 39.02 -3.18 -13.91
C VAL A 415 39.93 -2.69 -12.75
N PRO A 416 40.70 -1.61 -12.95
CA PRO A 416 41.58 -1.09 -11.90
C PRO A 416 40.84 -0.65 -10.65
N ALA A 417 41.32 -0.99 -9.46
CA ALA A 417 40.70 -0.71 -8.18
C ALA A 417 40.37 0.79 -7.93
N GLY A 418 41.08 1.72 -8.59
CA GLY A 418 40.81 3.16 -8.47
C GLY A 418 39.82 3.70 -9.50
N SER A 419 39.25 2.88 -10.39
CA SER A 419 38.27 3.35 -11.36
C SER A 419 36.91 3.52 -10.70
N TRP A 420 36.13 4.52 -11.16
CA TRP A 420 34.82 4.85 -10.61
C TRP A 420 33.81 3.70 -10.69
N TYR A 421 33.99 2.80 -11.66
CA TYR A 421 33.12 1.66 -11.91
C TYR A 421 33.57 0.37 -11.19
N ALA A 422 34.80 0.32 -10.67
CA ALA A 422 35.35 -0.92 -10.09
C ALA A 422 34.46 -1.53 -9.00
N PRO A 423 33.97 -0.80 -7.98
CA PRO A 423 33.14 -1.39 -6.96
C PRO A 423 31.84 -2.02 -7.50
N TYR A 424 31.24 -1.39 -8.49
CA TYR A 424 29.99 -1.86 -9.11
C TYR A 424 30.19 -3.10 -9.98
N VAL A 425 31.25 -3.13 -10.79
CA VAL A 425 31.58 -4.29 -11.64
C VAL A 425 31.96 -5.48 -10.78
N ASN A 426 32.76 -5.27 -9.75
CA ASN A 426 33.21 -6.34 -8.84
C ASN A 426 32.05 -6.91 -8.01
N TRP A 427 31.14 -6.04 -7.53
CA TRP A 427 29.90 -6.46 -6.90
C TRP A 427 29.05 -7.32 -7.83
N ALA A 428 28.84 -6.88 -9.06
CA ALA A 428 28.03 -7.59 -10.03
C ALA A 428 28.64 -8.95 -10.42
N ALA A 429 29.97 -9.03 -10.51
CA ALA A 429 30.69 -10.30 -10.73
C ALA A 429 30.54 -11.26 -9.54
N ALA A 430 30.68 -10.76 -8.32
CA ALA A 430 30.56 -11.58 -7.11
C ALA A 430 29.13 -12.13 -6.90
N ASN A 431 28.12 -11.41 -7.41
CA ASN A 431 26.70 -11.81 -7.35
C ASN A 431 26.21 -12.54 -8.61
N GLY A 432 27.11 -12.91 -9.54
CA GLY A 432 26.76 -13.67 -10.73
C GLY A 432 25.94 -12.89 -11.78
N ILE A 433 25.80 -11.56 -11.62
CA ILE A 433 25.04 -10.71 -12.52
C ILE A 433 25.78 -10.53 -13.85
N VAL A 434 27.13 -10.45 -13.79
CA VAL A 434 27.95 -10.28 -14.95
C VAL A 434 29.04 -11.34 -15.03
N ASN A 435 29.35 -11.73 -16.28
CA ASN A 435 30.53 -12.46 -16.63
C ASN A 435 31.48 -11.55 -17.43
N GLY A 436 32.77 -11.85 -17.38
CA GLY A 436 33.74 -11.19 -18.24
C GLY A 436 33.55 -11.55 -19.71
N THR A 437 34.22 -10.80 -20.60
CA THR A 437 34.43 -11.19 -22.01
C THR A 437 35.46 -12.32 -22.10
N SER A 438 36.27 -12.47 -21.05
CA SER A 438 37.11 -13.64 -20.77
C SER A 438 37.16 -13.91 -19.26
N ALA A 439 37.91 -14.91 -18.83
CA ALA A 439 38.11 -15.22 -17.42
C ALA A 439 38.73 -14.05 -16.62
N THR A 440 39.46 -13.15 -17.26
CA THR A 440 40.19 -12.05 -16.59
C THR A 440 39.94 -10.67 -17.18
N THR A 441 39.02 -10.53 -18.16
CA THR A 441 38.68 -9.25 -18.79
C THR A 441 37.18 -9.00 -18.75
N PHE A 442 36.76 -7.77 -18.46
CA PHE A 442 35.37 -7.29 -18.42
C PHE A 442 35.02 -6.40 -19.63
N ASP A 443 36.01 -5.73 -20.21
CA ASP A 443 35.89 -4.72 -21.27
C ASP A 443 34.97 -3.54 -20.84
N PRO A 444 35.31 -2.80 -19.76
CA PRO A 444 34.43 -1.82 -19.13
C PRO A 444 33.99 -0.67 -20.03
N ASN A 445 34.86 -0.26 -20.97
CA ASN A 445 34.65 0.90 -21.83
C ASN A 445 34.03 0.55 -23.19
N THR A 446 33.82 -0.72 -23.48
CA THR A 446 33.17 -1.17 -24.72
C THR A 446 31.66 -0.90 -24.64
N THR A 447 31.06 -0.45 -25.75
CA THR A 447 29.61 -0.32 -25.88
C THR A 447 28.93 -1.66 -25.65
N ILE A 448 27.94 -1.67 -24.78
CA ILE A 448 27.17 -2.88 -24.47
C ILE A 448 26.23 -3.24 -25.63
N SER A 449 26.16 -4.51 -25.97
CA SER A 449 25.20 -5.01 -26.96
C SER A 449 23.83 -5.26 -26.33
N ARG A 450 22.76 -5.27 -27.15
CA ARG A 450 21.40 -5.59 -26.65
C ARG A 450 21.30 -6.98 -26.02
N GLN A 451 22.03 -7.97 -26.55
CA GLN A 451 22.07 -9.33 -26.01
C GLN A 451 22.76 -9.35 -24.61
N ASP A 452 23.86 -8.62 -24.45
CA ASP A 452 24.57 -8.55 -23.17
C ASP A 452 23.71 -7.83 -22.11
N MET A 453 23.01 -6.77 -22.50
CA MET A 453 22.02 -6.11 -21.61
C MET A 453 20.95 -7.10 -21.15
N ALA A 454 20.39 -7.90 -22.07
CA ALA A 454 19.37 -8.89 -21.73
C ALA A 454 19.89 -9.96 -20.77
N VAL A 455 21.13 -10.46 -20.98
CA VAL A 455 21.77 -11.44 -20.10
C VAL A 455 22.00 -10.85 -18.70
N MET A 456 22.54 -9.63 -18.60
CA MET A 456 22.82 -8.98 -17.31
C MET A 456 21.51 -8.70 -16.55
N LEU A 457 20.47 -8.24 -17.23
CA LEU A 457 19.15 -8.03 -16.61
C LEU A 457 18.53 -9.35 -16.16
N TYR A 458 18.60 -10.40 -16.99
CA TYR A 458 18.10 -11.73 -16.61
C TYR A 458 18.79 -12.25 -15.34
N ASN A 459 20.13 -12.20 -15.32
CA ASN A 459 20.91 -12.65 -14.17
C ASN A 459 20.59 -11.83 -12.91
N TYR A 460 20.33 -10.52 -13.06
CA TYR A 460 19.93 -9.66 -11.94
C TYR A 460 18.57 -10.04 -11.38
N THR A 461 17.66 -10.62 -12.17
CA THR A 461 16.31 -11.00 -11.72
C THR A 461 16.24 -12.41 -11.13
N GLN A 462 17.32 -13.18 -11.14
CA GLN A 462 17.38 -14.51 -10.51
C GLN A 462 17.82 -14.44 -9.06
#